data_4ad0b302661a5a4ce4b2d7dba3d5a20c
#
_entry.id   4ad0b302661a5a4ce4b2d7dba3d5a20c
#
_cell.length_a   1.000
_cell.length_b   1.000
_cell.length_c   1.000
_cell.angle_alpha   90.00
_cell.angle_beta   90.00
_cell.angle_gamma   90.00
#
_symmetry.space_group_name_H-M   'P 1'
#
loop_
_entity.id
_entity.type
_entity.pdbx_description
1 polymer ?
#
loop_
_entity_poly.entity_id
_entity_poly.type
_entity_poly.pdbx_seq_one_letter_code
_entity_poly.pdbx_strand_id
1 'polypeptide(L)'
;SQGPCLTGDAVVTAAGNLWASWVVHTVGPIWGDHDPIDASTLLSSCYSSSLDLASTVGAKSVAFASISTGVYGFPRELAAPIAVSSVLEWLRNNASNSSINDVTLVCFDQGNHELVQDALNRLCQNSN
;
A
#
# COMPACT_ATOMS: atom_id res chain seq x y z
N SER A 1 -14.01 -13.58 -15.13
CA SER A 1 -12.96 -13.91 -14.21
C SER A 1 -11.70 -13.11 -14.50
N GLN A 2 -10.99 -12.82 -13.49
CA GLN A 2 -9.75 -12.07 -13.61
C GLN A 2 -8.60 -13.05 -13.85
N GLY A 3 -7.63 -12.65 -14.64
CA GLY A 3 -6.42 -13.43 -14.81
C GLY A 3 -5.59 -13.46 -13.53
N PRO A 4 -4.42 -14.10 -13.56
CA PRO A 4 -3.55 -14.12 -12.38
C PRO A 4 -3.13 -12.70 -11.98
N CYS A 5 -3.06 -12.47 -10.68
CA CYS A 5 -2.58 -11.19 -10.15
C CYS A 5 -1.05 -11.15 -10.30
N LEU A 6 -0.55 -10.23 -11.10
CA LEU A 6 0.87 -10.06 -11.31
C LEU A 6 1.49 -9.20 -10.21
N THR A 7 2.80 -9.29 -10.05
CA THR A 7 3.52 -8.44 -9.08
C THR A 7 3.25 -6.97 -9.37
N GLY A 8 2.86 -6.23 -8.35
CA GLY A 8 2.50 -4.82 -8.47
C GLY A 8 1.04 -4.56 -8.81
N ASP A 9 0.31 -5.58 -9.21
CA ASP A 9 -1.11 -5.49 -9.51
C ASP A 9 -1.96 -5.80 -8.28
N ALA A 10 -3.27 -5.57 -8.39
CA ALA A 10 -4.21 -5.87 -7.33
C ALA A 10 -5.53 -6.39 -7.91
N VAL A 11 -6.23 -7.20 -7.12
CA VAL A 11 -7.58 -7.67 -7.45
C VAL A 11 -8.45 -7.49 -6.21
N VAL A 12 -9.75 -7.28 -6.39
CA VAL A 12 -10.67 -7.07 -5.30
C VAL A 12 -11.72 -8.17 -5.26
N THR A 13 -12.03 -8.64 -4.05
CA THR A 13 -13.08 -9.63 -3.80
C THR A 13 -13.97 -9.17 -2.66
N ALA A 14 -15.20 -9.70 -2.60
CA ALA A 14 -16.08 -9.45 -1.48
C ALA A 14 -15.50 -10.07 -0.20
N ALA A 15 -15.69 -9.38 0.93
CA ALA A 15 -15.09 -9.80 2.20
C ALA A 15 -15.81 -10.93 2.91
N GLY A 16 -16.99 -11.34 2.42
CA GLY A 16 -17.76 -12.39 3.06
C GLY A 16 -18.21 -12.01 4.48
N ASN A 17 -17.79 -12.76 5.48
CA ASN A 17 -18.17 -12.54 6.87
C ASN A 17 -17.22 -11.63 7.64
N LEU A 18 -16.25 -10.99 6.97
CA LEU A 18 -15.34 -10.07 7.62
C LEU A 18 -16.03 -8.73 7.90
N TRP A 19 -15.45 -7.94 8.80
CA TRP A 19 -15.95 -6.60 9.12
C TRP A 19 -15.78 -5.60 7.96
N ALA A 20 -14.90 -5.88 7.02
CA ALA A 20 -14.73 -5.07 5.83
C ALA A 20 -15.77 -5.47 4.78
N SER A 21 -16.08 -4.57 3.84
CA SER A 21 -16.95 -4.87 2.70
C SER A 21 -16.20 -5.58 1.59
N TRP A 22 -14.91 -5.30 1.44
CA TRP A 22 -14.07 -5.79 0.35
C TRP A 22 -12.70 -6.21 0.86
N VAL A 23 -12.07 -7.13 0.19
CA VAL A 23 -10.66 -7.47 0.39
C VAL A 23 -9.92 -7.17 -0.92
N VAL A 24 -8.85 -6.42 -0.82
CA VAL A 24 -7.97 -6.14 -1.96
C VAL A 24 -6.73 -7.01 -1.82
N HIS A 25 -6.45 -7.80 -2.83
CA HIS A 25 -5.28 -8.68 -2.87
C HIS A 25 -4.25 -8.09 -3.80
N THR A 26 -3.03 -7.95 -3.34
CA THR A 26 -1.92 -7.47 -4.16
C THR A 26 -0.71 -8.38 -3.98
N VAL A 27 0.11 -8.49 -5.02
CA VAL A 27 1.32 -9.31 -5.00
C VAL A 27 2.52 -8.38 -4.93
N GLY A 28 3.15 -8.33 -3.75
CA GLY A 28 4.36 -7.54 -3.55
C GLY A 28 5.58 -8.20 -4.19
N PRO A 29 6.64 -7.42 -4.46
CA PRO A 29 7.87 -7.99 -5.01
C PRO A 29 8.64 -8.80 -3.97
N ILE A 30 9.29 -9.87 -4.42
CA ILE A 30 10.30 -10.58 -3.64
C ILE A 30 11.60 -9.82 -3.81
N TRP A 31 12.18 -9.33 -2.71
CA TRP A 31 13.33 -8.44 -2.75
C TRP A 31 14.51 -8.99 -3.58
N GLY A 32 14.82 -10.27 -3.40
CA GLY A 32 15.95 -10.89 -4.08
C GLY A 32 15.76 -11.15 -5.57
N ASP A 33 14.53 -11.02 -6.09
CA ASP A 33 14.21 -11.31 -7.49
C ASP A 33 14.33 -10.08 -8.40
N HIS A 34 14.59 -8.90 -7.83
CA HIS A 34 14.62 -7.64 -8.58
C HIS A 34 15.80 -6.80 -8.13
N ASP A 35 16.25 -5.86 -8.97
CA ASP A 35 17.15 -4.85 -8.45
C ASP A 35 16.36 -3.88 -7.54
N PRO A 36 17.06 -3.11 -6.67
CA PRO A 36 16.35 -2.27 -5.69
C PRO A 36 15.40 -1.23 -6.29
N ILE A 37 15.73 -0.69 -7.47
CA ILE A 37 14.88 0.32 -8.13
C ILE A 37 13.60 -0.35 -8.62
N ASP A 38 13.72 -1.50 -9.28
CA ASP A 38 12.55 -2.24 -9.77
C ASP A 38 11.68 -2.73 -8.63
N ALA A 39 12.28 -3.25 -7.56
CA ALA A 39 11.54 -3.69 -6.38
C ALA A 39 10.76 -2.52 -5.76
N SER A 40 11.38 -1.35 -5.68
CA SER A 40 10.73 -0.16 -5.11
C SER A 40 9.55 0.30 -5.98
N THR A 41 9.71 0.28 -7.29
CA THR A 41 8.64 0.64 -8.23
C THR A 41 7.47 -0.34 -8.12
N LEU A 42 7.75 -1.63 -8.04
CA LEU A 42 6.72 -2.65 -7.89
C LEU A 42 6.00 -2.53 -6.55
N LEU A 43 6.70 -2.23 -5.47
CA LEU A 43 6.08 -2.03 -4.17
C LEU A 43 5.15 -0.81 -4.19
N SER A 44 5.61 0.31 -4.75
CA SER A 44 4.79 1.50 -4.92
C SER A 44 3.53 1.20 -5.74
N SER A 45 3.66 0.41 -6.80
CA SER A 45 2.54 -0.01 -7.64
C SER A 45 1.51 -0.83 -6.87
N CYS A 46 1.94 -1.65 -5.91
CA CYS A 46 1.01 -2.39 -5.04
C CYS A 46 0.07 -1.44 -4.29
N TYR A 47 0.61 -0.36 -3.74
CA TYR A 47 -0.20 0.62 -3.01
C TYR A 47 -1.14 1.37 -3.94
N SER A 48 -0.64 1.88 -5.06
CA SER A 48 -1.49 2.65 -5.98
C SER A 48 -2.55 1.79 -6.66
N SER A 49 -2.22 0.58 -7.09
CA SER A 49 -3.20 -0.34 -7.70
C SER A 49 -4.29 -0.72 -6.71
N SER A 50 -3.91 -0.95 -5.46
CA SER A 50 -4.87 -1.28 -4.39
C SER A 50 -5.81 -0.13 -4.11
N LEU A 51 -5.30 1.10 -4.06
CA LEU A 51 -6.12 2.28 -3.84
C LEU A 51 -7.03 2.57 -5.02
N ASP A 52 -6.56 2.35 -6.26
CA ASP A 52 -7.40 2.49 -7.45
C ASP A 52 -8.61 1.55 -7.38
N LEU A 53 -8.40 0.29 -7.02
CA LEU A 53 -9.50 -0.68 -6.92
C LEU A 53 -10.44 -0.34 -5.76
N ALA A 54 -9.88 0.04 -4.61
CA ALA A 54 -10.70 0.44 -3.47
C ALA A 54 -11.58 1.63 -3.82
N SER A 55 -11.04 2.59 -4.56
CA SER A 55 -11.81 3.74 -5.04
C SER A 55 -12.91 3.31 -6.00
N THR A 56 -12.60 2.37 -6.90
CA THR A 56 -13.59 1.86 -7.88
C THR A 56 -14.80 1.24 -7.21
N VAL A 57 -14.61 0.53 -6.10
CA VAL A 57 -15.73 -0.08 -5.35
C VAL A 57 -16.37 0.87 -4.33
N GLY A 58 -15.96 2.13 -4.31
CA GLY A 58 -16.57 3.15 -3.46
C GLY A 58 -16.14 3.12 -2.01
N ALA A 59 -14.99 2.53 -1.70
CA ALA A 59 -14.50 2.49 -0.33
C ALA A 59 -14.21 3.90 0.20
N LYS A 60 -14.50 4.13 1.47
CA LYS A 60 -14.20 5.39 2.16
C LYS A 60 -12.94 5.30 2.98
N SER A 61 -12.57 4.11 3.41
CA SER A 61 -11.38 3.85 4.20
C SER A 61 -10.70 2.58 3.72
N VAL A 62 -9.38 2.56 3.82
CA VAL A 62 -8.55 1.42 3.44
C VAL A 62 -7.52 1.18 4.53
N ALA A 63 -7.33 -0.08 4.91
CA ALA A 63 -6.28 -0.47 5.83
C ALA A 63 -5.31 -1.41 5.11
N PHE A 64 -4.03 -1.10 5.19
CA PHE A 64 -2.96 -1.90 4.60
C PHE A 64 -2.17 -2.62 5.68
N ALA A 65 -1.94 -3.91 5.48
CA ALA A 65 -0.86 -4.61 6.17
C ALA A 65 0.46 -4.30 5.46
N SER A 66 1.58 -4.62 6.10
CA SER A 66 2.90 -4.44 5.48
C SER A 66 3.05 -5.35 4.27
N ILE A 67 3.49 -4.77 3.15
CA ILE A 67 3.67 -5.51 1.90
C ILE A 67 5.15 -5.85 1.74
N SER A 68 5.45 -7.08 1.38
CA SER A 68 6.78 -7.60 1.02
C SER A 68 7.82 -7.61 2.13
N THR A 69 7.53 -7.15 3.34
CA THR A 69 8.55 -7.02 4.40
C THR A 69 8.72 -8.27 5.24
N GLY A 70 7.85 -9.26 5.10
CA GLY A 70 7.98 -10.54 5.79
C GLY A 70 8.87 -11.51 5.01
N VAL A 71 8.26 -12.61 4.56
CA VAL A 71 8.96 -13.67 3.82
C VAL A 71 9.64 -13.17 2.55
N TYR A 72 9.07 -12.15 1.91
CA TYR A 72 9.64 -11.60 0.68
C TYR A 72 10.90 -10.75 0.91
N GLY A 73 11.23 -10.42 2.14
CA GLY A 73 12.54 -9.89 2.50
C GLY A 73 12.80 -8.44 2.16
N PHE A 74 11.80 -7.67 1.75
CA PHE A 74 11.99 -6.25 1.46
C PHE A 74 12.45 -5.53 2.75
N PRO A 75 13.58 -4.79 2.72
CA PRO A 75 14.05 -4.10 3.92
C PRO A 75 13.02 -3.10 4.43
N ARG A 76 12.68 -3.21 5.72
CA ARG A 76 11.63 -2.37 6.31
C ARG A 76 11.99 -0.88 6.25
N GLU A 77 13.26 -0.55 6.38
CA GLU A 77 13.75 0.83 6.33
C GLU A 77 13.52 1.50 4.97
N LEU A 78 13.46 0.70 3.92
CA LEU A 78 13.15 1.16 2.56
C LEU A 78 11.65 1.09 2.29
N ALA A 79 10.97 0.06 2.79
CA ALA A 79 9.57 -0.16 2.52
C ALA A 79 8.66 0.89 3.18
N ALA A 80 8.98 1.32 4.39
CA ALA A 80 8.15 2.28 5.12
C ALA A 80 8.03 3.62 4.39
N PRO A 81 9.13 4.27 3.95
CA PRO A 81 9.00 5.49 3.15
C PRO A 81 8.24 5.30 1.85
N ILE A 82 8.41 4.15 1.19
CA ILE A 82 7.69 3.86 -0.06
C ILE A 82 6.20 3.76 0.20
N ALA A 83 5.79 3.04 1.26
CA ALA A 83 4.39 2.92 1.61
C ALA A 83 3.76 4.29 1.87
N VAL A 84 4.40 5.10 2.69
CA VAL A 84 3.89 6.42 3.06
C VAL A 84 3.84 7.34 1.84
N SER A 85 4.92 7.42 1.06
CA SER A 85 4.97 8.31 -0.11
C SER A 85 3.96 7.88 -1.18
N SER A 86 3.80 6.59 -1.41
CA SER A 86 2.84 6.07 -2.40
C SER A 86 1.41 6.43 -2.02
N VAL A 87 1.05 6.26 -0.76
CA VAL A 87 -0.29 6.59 -0.27
C VAL A 87 -0.54 8.10 -0.33
N LEU A 88 0.41 8.91 0.14
CA LEU A 88 0.25 10.37 0.12
C LEU A 88 0.14 10.90 -1.31
N GLU A 89 0.97 10.42 -2.21
CA GLU A 89 0.91 10.82 -3.61
C GLU A 89 -0.43 10.45 -4.23
N TRP A 90 -0.90 9.23 -3.99
CA TRP A 90 -2.20 8.80 -4.50
C TRP A 90 -3.33 9.69 -3.97
N LEU A 91 -3.34 9.98 -2.68
CA LEU A 91 -4.37 10.82 -2.07
C LEU A 91 -4.36 12.24 -2.66
N ARG A 92 -3.18 12.82 -2.88
CA ARG A 92 -3.07 14.14 -3.50
C ARG A 92 -3.61 14.15 -4.92
N ASN A 93 -3.27 13.12 -5.70
CA ASN A 93 -3.66 13.04 -7.10
C ASN A 93 -5.14 12.72 -7.31
N ASN A 94 -5.81 12.17 -6.30
CA ASN A 94 -7.18 11.69 -6.41
C ASN A 94 -8.15 12.39 -5.45
N ALA A 95 -7.75 13.48 -4.82
CA ALA A 95 -8.55 14.15 -3.79
C ALA A 95 -9.95 14.53 -4.28
N SER A 96 -10.07 14.94 -5.55
CA SER A 96 -11.34 15.37 -6.14
C SER A 96 -12.16 14.23 -6.72
N ASN A 97 -11.58 13.06 -6.91
CA ASN A 97 -12.19 11.98 -7.71
C ASN A 97 -12.39 10.69 -6.92
N SER A 98 -12.06 10.67 -5.64
CA SER A 98 -12.12 9.45 -4.84
C SER A 98 -13.00 9.62 -3.62
N SER A 99 -13.67 8.53 -3.25
CA SER A 99 -14.41 8.43 -1.99
C SER A 99 -13.49 8.15 -0.80
N ILE A 100 -12.24 7.73 -1.04
CA ILE A 100 -11.31 7.36 0.03
C ILE A 100 -10.83 8.63 0.74
N ASN A 101 -11.11 8.71 2.04
CA ASN A 101 -10.68 9.83 2.86
C ASN A 101 -9.86 9.39 4.09
N ASP A 102 -9.58 8.10 4.22
CA ASP A 102 -8.93 7.56 5.39
C ASP A 102 -8.12 6.34 5.00
N VAL A 103 -6.81 6.38 5.20
CA VAL A 103 -5.91 5.25 4.93
C VAL A 103 -5.10 4.96 6.18
N THR A 104 -5.14 3.70 6.60
CA THR A 104 -4.42 3.23 7.78
C THR A 104 -3.33 2.25 7.36
N LEU A 105 -2.11 2.47 7.83
CA LEU A 105 -1.01 1.53 7.68
C LEU A 105 -0.88 0.74 8.98
N VAL A 106 -1.21 -0.55 8.94
CA VAL A 106 -1.20 -1.40 10.11
C VAL A 106 0.24 -1.88 10.36
N CYS A 107 0.74 -1.61 11.56
CA CYS A 107 2.09 -1.96 11.96
C CYS A 107 2.03 -3.11 12.98
N PHE A 108 2.78 -4.18 12.72
CA PHE A 108 2.70 -5.39 13.53
C PHE A 108 3.71 -5.42 14.67
N ASP A 109 4.66 -4.48 14.73
CA ASP A 109 5.59 -4.35 15.87
C ASP A 109 6.03 -2.89 16.03
N GLN A 110 6.69 -2.61 17.16
CA GLN A 110 7.11 -1.25 17.51
C GLN A 110 8.14 -0.69 16.52
N GLY A 111 9.07 -1.52 16.05
CA GLY A 111 10.08 -1.08 15.08
C GLY A 111 9.46 -0.64 13.77
N ASN A 112 8.49 -1.39 13.27
CA ASN A 112 7.77 -1.02 12.05
C ASN A 112 6.95 0.27 12.25
N HIS A 113 6.30 0.39 13.41
CA HIS A 113 5.55 1.60 13.75
C HIS A 113 6.44 2.85 13.74
N GLU A 114 7.63 2.76 14.32
CA GLU A 114 8.57 3.88 14.35
C GLU A 114 9.04 4.27 12.95
N LEU A 115 9.34 3.29 12.10
CA LEU A 115 9.77 3.55 10.72
C LEU A 115 8.67 4.27 9.92
N VAL A 116 7.43 3.82 10.05
CA VAL A 116 6.30 4.44 9.36
C VAL A 116 6.04 5.84 9.92
N GLN A 117 6.08 6.00 11.24
CA GLN A 117 5.86 7.31 11.87
C GLN A 117 6.94 8.31 11.45
N ASP A 118 8.20 7.89 11.39
CA ASP A 118 9.30 8.75 10.95
C ASP A 118 9.11 9.16 9.48
N ALA A 119 8.68 8.24 8.62
CA ALA A 119 8.42 8.54 7.23
C ALA A 119 7.26 9.54 7.09
N LEU A 120 6.19 9.36 7.86
CA LEU A 120 5.08 10.31 7.88
C LEU A 120 5.53 11.71 8.28
N ASN A 121 6.32 11.80 9.34
CA ASN A 121 6.80 13.09 9.85
C ASN A 121 7.64 13.81 8.79
N ARG A 122 8.57 13.11 8.14
CA ARG A 122 9.44 13.70 7.13
C ARG A 122 8.68 14.14 5.89
N LEU A 123 7.79 13.28 5.39
CA LEU A 123 7.09 13.54 4.13
C LEU A 123 5.98 14.59 4.31
N CYS A 124 5.32 14.61 5.45
CA CYS A 124 4.32 15.63 5.73
C CYS A 124 4.94 17.00 5.94
N GLN A 125 6.14 17.08 6.57
CA GLN A 125 6.86 18.34 6.71
C GLN A 125 7.29 18.90 5.36
N ASN A 126 7.70 18.04 4.44
CA ASN A 126 8.16 18.46 3.12
C ASN A 126 7.01 18.83 2.17
N SER A 127 5.77 18.62 2.60
CA SER A 127 4.58 18.88 1.77
C SER A 127 4.03 20.30 1.92
N ASN A 128 4.58 21.04 2.85
CA ASN A 128 4.09 22.41 3.12
C ASN A 128 4.78 23.44 2.24
#